data_bf2ee685111d1c786ef9ba922a96eb0c
#
_entry.id   bf2ee685111d1c786ef9ba922a96eb0c
#
_cell.length_a   1.000
_cell.length_b   1.000
_cell.length_c   1.000
_cell.angle_alpha   90.00
_cell.angle_beta   90.00
_cell.angle_gamma   90.00
#
_symmetry.space_group_name_H-M   'P 1'
#
loop_
_entity.id
_entity.type
_entity.pdbx_description
1 polymer ?
#
loop_
_entity_poly.entity_id
_entity_poly.type
_entity_poly.pdbx_seq_one_letter_code
_entity_poly.pdbx_strand_id
1 'polypeptide(L)'
;RSRYVMVGSVRKNRDAVRITAELVRAADGKQLWADKYDLQLEYIFDIQEEMARQIAATIEPELSKVEQQLAARKAPESLDAWDCYQRGLWNLWRFTTPGFDSAEGYFQRAIAADPSFARGHGALSYVNLQRAFIDEPKDRAARLETALRQGRHAVALDELDCFCHCALGRA
;
A
#
# COMPACT_ATOMS: atom_id res chain seq x y z
N ARG A 1 -0.83 3.39 -18.56
CA ARG A 1 -2.29 3.53 -18.38
C ARG A 1 -2.60 3.50 -16.89
N SER A 2 -3.35 4.50 -16.39
CA SER A 2 -3.80 4.50 -15.00
C SER A 2 -4.75 3.33 -14.75
N ARG A 3 -4.57 2.64 -13.62
CA ARG A 3 -5.48 1.55 -13.19
C ARG A 3 -6.77 2.10 -12.58
N TYR A 4 -6.66 3.28 -11.96
CA TYR A 4 -7.75 3.96 -11.25
C TYR A 4 -7.82 5.41 -11.64
N VAL A 5 -9.01 5.98 -11.57
CA VAL A 5 -9.29 7.39 -11.85
C VAL A 5 -10.09 7.95 -10.67
N MET A 6 -9.67 9.08 -10.16
CA MET A 6 -10.47 9.86 -9.23
C MET A 6 -11.34 10.84 -10.03
N VAL A 7 -12.63 10.82 -9.76
CA VAL A 7 -13.62 11.74 -10.31
C VAL A 7 -14.21 12.55 -9.17
N GLY A 8 -14.39 13.85 -9.37
CA GLY A 8 -14.97 14.70 -8.35
C GLY A 8 -15.84 15.79 -8.93
N SER A 9 -16.72 16.33 -8.11
CA SER A 9 -17.48 17.53 -8.42
C SER A 9 -17.53 18.49 -7.25
N VAL A 10 -17.55 19.78 -7.54
CA VAL A 10 -17.70 20.85 -6.56
C VAL A 10 -18.96 21.62 -6.89
N ARG A 11 -19.86 21.74 -5.93
CA ARG A 11 -21.10 22.55 -6.05
C ARG A 11 -21.15 23.57 -4.93
N LYS A 12 -21.26 24.84 -5.31
CA LYS A 12 -21.46 25.96 -4.39
C LYS A 12 -22.97 26.26 -4.26
N ASN A 13 -23.42 26.44 -3.01
CA ASN A 13 -24.75 26.91 -2.71
C ASN A 13 -24.66 27.96 -1.61
N ARG A 14 -24.76 29.25 -1.99
CA ARG A 14 -24.54 30.41 -1.09
C ARG A 14 -23.20 30.30 -0.36
N ASP A 15 -23.24 30.06 0.97
CA ASP A 15 -22.08 29.99 1.86
C ASP A 15 -21.58 28.55 2.09
N ALA A 16 -22.23 27.55 1.47
CA ALA A 16 -21.86 26.15 1.56
C ALA A 16 -21.28 25.63 0.26
N VAL A 17 -20.30 24.76 0.37
CA VAL A 17 -19.70 24.03 -0.74
C VAL A 17 -19.87 22.54 -0.52
N ARG A 18 -20.43 21.85 -1.50
CA ARG A 18 -20.47 20.38 -1.51
C ARG A 18 -19.44 19.85 -2.48
N ILE A 19 -18.55 19.00 -1.98
CA ILE A 19 -17.57 18.27 -2.75
C ILE A 19 -17.97 16.80 -2.78
N THR A 20 -17.99 16.20 -3.96
CA THR A 20 -18.09 14.73 -4.10
C THR A 20 -16.79 14.20 -4.66
N ALA A 21 -16.33 13.07 -4.16
CA ALA A 21 -15.15 12.38 -4.65
C ALA A 21 -15.47 10.90 -4.85
N GLU A 22 -15.05 10.34 -5.98
CA GLU A 22 -15.27 8.94 -6.33
C GLU A 22 -13.99 8.34 -6.87
N LEU A 23 -13.67 7.12 -6.47
CA LEU A 23 -12.60 6.32 -7.04
C LEU A 23 -13.20 5.25 -7.95
N VAL A 24 -12.78 5.26 -9.20
CA VAL A 24 -13.30 4.38 -10.25
C VAL A 24 -12.17 3.54 -10.83
N ARG A 25 -12.41 2.24 -11.01
CA ARG A 25 -11.48 1.37 -11.72
C ARG A 25 -11.59 1.60 -13.23
N ALA A 26 -10.46 1.99 -13.86
CA ALA A 26 -10.44 2.39 -15.27
C ALA A 26 -10.78 1.25 -16.25
N ALA A 27 -10.58 -0.01 -15.87
CA ALA A 27 -10.79 -1.16 -16.73
C ALA A 27 -12.26 -1.44 -17.05
N ASP A 28 -13.16 -1.22 -16.09
CA ASP A 28 -14.58 -1.58 -16.19
C ASP A 28 -15.55 -0.49 -15.69
N GLY A 29 -15.03 0.66 -15.29
CA GLY A 29 -15.83 1.77 -14.76
C GLY A 29 -16.45 1.50 -13.39
N LYS A 30 -16.02 0.43 -12.69
CA LYS A 30 -16.59 0.10 -11.39
C LYS A 30 -16.16 1.13 -10.35
N GLN A 31 -17.15 1.74 -9.69
CA GLN A 31 -16.92 2.59 -8.52
C GLN A 31 -16.45 1.73 -7.35
N LEU A 32 -15.31 2.08 -6.78
CA LEU A 32 -14.70 1.39 -5.66
C LEU A 32 -14.96 2.10 -4.34
N TRP A 33 -15.01 3.44 -4.40
CA TRP A 33 -15.25 4.30 -3.25
C TRP A 33 -15.92 5.58 -3.70
N ALA A 34 -16.78 6.16 -2.86
CA ALA A 34 -17.33 7.49 -3.03
C ALA A 34 -17.64 8.12 -1.67
N ASP A 35 -17.42 9.42 -1.58
CA ASP A 35 -17.76 10.18 -0.38
C ASP A 35 -18.22 11.60 -0.73
N LYS A 36 -18.87 12.26 0.24
CA LYS A 36 -19.41 13.63 0.11
C LYS A 36 -18.98 14.46 1.30
N TYR A 37 -18.50 15.67 1.01
CA TYR A 37 -18.07 16.63 2.02
C TYR A 37 -18.90 17.90 1.87
N ASP A 38 -19.59 18.29 2.94
CA ASP A 38 -20.33 19.54 3.03
C ASP A 38 -19.55 20.51 3.91
N LEU A 39 -19.12 21.64 3.35
CA LEU A 39 -18.21 22.59 3.98
C LEU A 39 -18.79 23.99 3.92
N GLN A 40 -18.45 24.82 4.90
CA GLN A 40 -18.68 26.26 4.86
C GLN A 40 -17.58 26.92 4.02
N LEU A 41 -17.99 27.85 3.13
CA LEU A 41 -17.06 28.50 2.21
C LEU A 41 -15.96 29.28 2.91
N GLU A 42 -16.24 29.80 4.10
CA GLU A 42 -15.30 30.56 4.94
C GLU A 42 -14.04 29.77 5.30
N TYR A 43 -14.15 28.44 5.43
CA TYR A 43 -13.04 27.56 5.86
C TYR A 43 -12.46 26.72 4.73
N ILE A 44 -12.87 26.95 3.48
CA ILE A 44 -12.50 26.02 2.36
C ILE A 44 -10.99 25.93 2.13
N PHE A 45 -10.27 27.03 2.31
CA PHE A 45 -8.80 27.06 2.13
C PHE A 45 -8.06 26.41 3.29
N ASP A 46 -8.56 26.54 4.51
CA ASP A 46 -7.95 25.94 5.71
C ASP A 46 -8.14 24.43 5.77
N ILE A 47 -9.22 23.94 5.17
CA ILE A 47 -9.57 22.50 5.21
C ILE A 47 -9.08 21.75 3.95
N GLN A 48 -8.64 22.45 2.90
CA GLN A 48 -8.30 21.82 1.62
C GLN A 48 -7.22 20.76 1.78
N GLU A 49 -6.16 21.04 2.53
CA GLU A 49 -5.07 20.09 2.77
C GLU A 49 -5.50 18.94 3.66
N GLU A 50 -6.31 19.22 4.69
CA GLU A 50 -6.86 18.21 5.58
C GLU A 50 -7.80 17.26 4.85
N MET A 51 -8.66 17.78 3.97
CA MET A 51 -9.52 16.96 3.11
C MET A 51 -8.72 16.07 2.18
N ALA A 52 -7.68 16.59 1.55
CA ALA A 52 -6.82 15.79 0.67
C ALA A 52 -6.18 14.62 1.45
N ARG A 53 -5.71 14.88 2.68
CA ARG A 53 -5.17 13.85 3.57
C ARG A 53 -6.22 12.81 3.99
N GLN A 54 -7.42 13.24 4.35
CA GLN A 54 -8.51 12.34 4.75
C GLN A 54 -8.96 11.46 3.59
N ILE A 55 -9.12 12.02 2.39
CA ILE A 55 -9.46 11.27 1.18
C ILE A 55 -8.36 10.23 0.89
N ALA A 56 -7.10 10.61 0.91
CA ALA A 56 -5.99 9.70 0.67
C ALA A 56 -5.96 8.55 1.70
N ALA A 57 -6.09 8.87 3.00
CA ALA A 57 -6.11 7.88 4.07
C ALA A 57 -7.29 6.90 3.98
N THR A 58 -8.43 7.34 3.44
CA THR A 58 -9.61 6.48 3.27
C THR A 58 -9.50 5.59 2.03
N ILE A 59 -8.92 6.12 0.95
CA ILE A 59 -8.80 5.40 -0.34
C ILE A 59 -7.75 4.29 -0.27
N GLU A 60 -6.61 4.52 0.37
CA GLU A 60 -5.49 3.58 0.37
C GLU A 60 -5.86 2.18 0.89
N PRO A 61 -6.56 2.01 2.03
CA PRO A 61 -7.00 0.70 2.50
C PRO A 61 -7.99 0.01 1.56
N GLU A 62 -8.94 0.75 0.99
CA GLU A 62 -9.94 0.19 0.07
C GLU A 62 -9.30 -0.26 -1.25
N LEU A 63 -8.36 0.54 -1.77
CA LEU A 63 -7.58 0.19 -2.96
C LEU A 63 -6.74 -1.06 -2.72
N SER A 64 -6.06 -1.15 -1.58
CA SER A 64 -5.26 -2.32 -1.20
C SER A 64 -6.09 -3.59 -1.16
N LYS A 65 -7.29 -3.56 -0.56
CA LYS A 65 -8.22 -4.72 -0.54
C LYS A 65 -8.62 -5.17 -1.95
N VAL A 66 -8.96 -4.21 -2.82
CA VAL A 66 -9.35 -4.51 -4.21
C VAL A 66 -8.20 -5.15 -4.98
N GLU A 67 -6.99 -4.60 -4.86
CA GLU A 67 -5.79 -5.12 -5.53
C GLU A 67 -5.42 -6.52 -5.03
N GLN A 68 -5.51 -6.76 -3.72
CA GLN A 68 -5.29 -8.10 -3.15
C GLN A 68 -6.27 -9.13 -3.71
N GLN A 69 -7.56 -8.76 -3.83
CA GLN A 69 -8.58 -9.64 -4.42
C GLN A 69 -8.33 -9.91 -5.91
N LEU A 70 -7.89 -8.90 -6.65
CA LEU A 70 -7.55 -9.05 -8.07
C LEU A 70 -6.31 -9.93 -8.25
N ALA A 71 -5.26 -9.69 -7.47
CA ALA A 71 -4.05 -10.50 -7.49
C ALA A 71 -4.34 -11.96 -7.13
N ALA A 72 -5.21 -12.21 -6.14
CA ALA A 72 -5.59 -13.56 -5.71
C ALA A 72 -6.27 -14.40 -6.82
N ARG A 73 -6.89 -13.75 -7.80
CA ARG A 73 -7.59 -14.41 -8.92
C ARG A 73 -6.68 -14.74 -10.12
N LYS A 74 -5.48 -14.14 -10.20
CA LYS A 74 -4.54 -14.39 -11.28
C LYS A 74 -3.83 -15.72 -11.09
N ALA A 75 -3.44 -16.39 -12.18
CA ALA A 75 -2.60 -17.57 -12.10
C ALA A 75 -1.21 -17.20 -11.52
N PRO A 76 -0.55 -18.07 -10.73
CA PRO A 76 0.74 -17.76 -10.12
C PRO A 76 1.82 -17.36 -11.12
N GLU A 77 1.78 -17.91 -12.34
CA GLU A 77 2.77 -17.67 -13.39
C GLU A 77 2.57 -16.31 -14.09
N SER A 78 1.40 -15.70 -13.96
CA SER A 78 1.04 -14.44 -14.61
C SER A 78 1.12 -13.21 -13.69
N LEU A 79 1.72 -13.36 -12.52
CA LEU A 79 1.84 -12.27 -11.55
C LEU A 79 2.96 -11.31 -11.93
N ASP A 80 2.64 -10.03 -12.03
CA ASP A 80 3.64 -8.96 -12.08
C ASP A 80 4.17 -8.62 -10.66
N ALA A 81 5.12 -7.68 -10.56
CA ALA A 81 5.72 -7.27 -9.29
C ALA A 81 4.66 -6.77 -8.31
N TRP A 82 3.69 -5.99 -8.78
CA TRP A 82 2.60 -5.49 -7.95
C TRP A 82 1.67 -6.60 -7.45
N ASP A 83 1.30 -7.54 -8.32
CA ASP A 83 0.46 -8.68 -7.93
C ASP A 83 1.16 -9.56 -6.88
N CYS A 84 2.46 -9.82 -7.07
CA CYS A 84 3.27 -10.55 -6.08
C CYS A 84 3.30 -9.82 -4.74
N TYR A 85 3.51 -8.50 -4.75
CA TYR A 85 3.48 -7.68 -3.54
C TYR A 85 2.12 -7.78 -2.83
N GLN A 86 1.01 -7.66 -3.54
CA GLN A 86 -0.34 -7.74 -2.96
C GLN A 86 -0.63 -9.12 -2.36
N ARG A 87 -0.20 -10.21 -3.00
CA ARG A 87 -0.29 -11.56 -2.42
C ARG A 87 0.61 -11.72 -1.20
N GLY A 88 1.78 -11.12 -1.22
CA GLY A 88 2.68 -11.08 -0.08
C GLY A 88 2.01 -10.41 1.12
N LEU A 89 1.40 -9.23 0.93
CA LEU A 89 0.66 -8.53 1.98
C LEU A 89 -0.51 -9.36 2.53
N TRP A 90 -1.28 -9.99 1.65
CA TRP A 90 -2.39 -10.87 2.08
C TRP A 90 -1.90 -11.97 3.03
N ASN A 91 -0.76 -12.60 2.75
CA ASN A 91 -0.18 -13.65 3.58
C ASN A 91 0.45 -13.07 4.87
N LEU A 92 1.14 -11.93 4.77
CA LEU A 92 1.77 -11.23 5.89
C LEU A 92 0.76 -10.91 7.00
N TRP A 93 -0.40 -10.36 6.63
CA TRP A 93 -1.43 -9.95 7.59
C TRP A 93 -2.17 -11.09 8.28
N ARG A 94 -1.87 -12.33 7.95
CA ARG A 94 -2.38 -13.51 8.69
C ARG A 94 -1.63 -13.75 9.99
N PHE A 95 -0.44 -13.18 10.15
CA PHE A 95 0.42 -13.30 11.33
C PHE A 95 0.65 -14.74 11.78
N THR A 96 0.87 -15.65 10.83
CA THR A 96 1.21 -17.06 11.08
C THR A 96 2.55 -17.40 10.45
N THR A 97 3.29 -18.39 10.99
CA THR A 97 4.56 -18.83 10.40
C THR A 97 4.42 -19.21 8.92
N PRO A 98 3.45 -20.04 8.49
CA PRO A 98 3.25 -20.31 7.07
C PRO A 98 2.86 -19.07 6.25
N GLY A 99 2.18 -18.11 6.89
CA GLY A 99 1.86 -16.81 6.27
C GLY A 99 3.11 -16.00 5.99
N PHE A 100 4.05 -15.94 6.94
CA PHE A 100 5.33 -15.24 6.76
C PHE A 100 6.21 -15.91 5.70
N ASP A 101 6.28 -17.26 5.66
CA ASP A 101 7.00 -18.00 4.62
C ASP A 101 6.47 -17.68 3.22
N SER A 102 5.15 -17.71 3.07
CA SER A 102 4.48 -17.37 1.81
C SER A 102 4.71 -15.90 1.43
N ALA A 103 4.60 -14.98 2.39
CA ALA A 103 4.80 -13.55 2.17
C ALA A 103 6.22 -13.25 1.71
N GLU A 104 7.23 -13.80 2.38
CA GLU A 104 8.64 -13.65 2.02
C GLU A 104 8.89 -14.12 0.58
N GLY A 105 8.37 -15.30 0.20
CA GLY A 105 8.49 -15.80 -1.16
C GLY A 105 7.83 -14.90 -2.21
N TYR A 106 6.68 -14.34 -1.91
CA TYR A 106 6.01 -13.39 -2.82
C TYR A 106 6.76 -12.06 -2.94
N PHE A 107 7.31 -11.50 -1.85
CA PHE A 107 8.09 -10.26 -1.91
C PHE A 107 9.41 -10.47 -2.66
N GLN A 108 10.07 -11.61 -2.51
CA GLN A 108 11.26 -11.96 -3.32
C GLN A 108 10.91 -12.05 -4.81
N ARG A 109 9.76 -12.63 -5.17
CA ARG A 109 9.29 -12.67 -6.56
C ARG A 109 8.94 -11.28 -7.08
N ALA A 110 8.35 -10.42 -6.26
CA ALA A 110 8.08 -9.03 -6.64
C ALA A 110 9.37 -8.29 -7.00
N ILE A 111 10.41 -8.43 -6.18
CA ILE A 111 11.73 -7.84 -6.41
C ILE A 111 12.42 -8.46 -7.65
N ALA A 112 12.26 -9.77 -7.86
CA ALA A 112 12.82 -10.43 -9.05
C ALA A 112 12.14 -9.96 -10.34
N ALA A 113 10.84 -9.68 -10.31
CA ALA A 113 10.08 -9.15 -11.44
C ALA A 113 10.38 -7.67 -11.72
N ASP A 114 10.61 -6.88 -10.67
CA ASP A 114 11.01 -5.47 -10.75
C ASP A 114 11.97 -5.13 -9.60
N PRO A 115 13.28 -5.12 -9.85
CA PRO A 115 14.28 -4.78 -8.82
C PRO A 115 14.19 -3.33 -8.32
N SER A 116 13.54 -2.43 -9.05
CA SER A 116 13.35 -1.04 -8.65
C SER A 116 12.07 -0.81 -7.83
N PHE A 117 11.29 -1.86 -7.58
CA PHE A 117 10.04 -1.76 -6.85
C PHE A 117 10.28 -1.58 -5.33
N ALA A 118 10.37 -0.34 -4.88
CA ALA A 118 10.70 0.05 -3.51
C ALA A 118 9.83 -0.66 -2.46
N ARG A 119 8.51 -0.73 -2.66
CA ARG A 119 7.59 -1.41 -1.72
C ARG A 119 7.83 -2.90 -1.57
N GLY A 120 8.37 -3.58 -2.60
CA GLY A 120 8.79 -4.98 -2.52
C GLY A 120 9.93 -5.16 -1.50
N HIS A 121 10.94 -4.30 -1.55
CA HIS A 121 12.05 -4.27 -0.61
C HIS A 121 11.60 -3.88 0.81
N GLY A 122 10.73 -2.86 0.95
CA GLY A 122 10.15 -2.46 2.22
C GLY A 122 9.35 -3.59 2.89
N ALA A 123 8.56 -4.32 2.11
CA ALA A 123 7.80 -5.47 2.61
C ALA A 123 8.69 -6.65 3.00
N LEU A 124 9.78 -6.90 2.26
CA LEU A 124 10.77 -7.90 2.61
C LEU A 124 11.53 -7.51 3.90
N SER A 125 11.81 -6.22 4.11
CA SER A 125 12.34 -5.70 5.38
C SER A 125 11.37 -6.02 6.52
N TYR A 126 10.10 -5.66 6.36
CA TYR A 126 9.10 -5.84 7.42
C TYR A 126 8.86 -7.31 7.78
N VAL A 127 8.76 -8.23 6.81
CA VAL A 127 8.57 -9.66 7.10
C VAL A 127 9.79 -10.26 7.82
N ASN A 128 11.01 -9.86 7.45
CA ASN A 128 12.23 -10.33 8.15
C ASN A 128 12.29 -9.80 9.57
N LEU A 129 11.87 -8.55 9.82
CA LEU A 129 11.74 -8.03 11.18
C LEU A 129 10.77 -8.88 12.01
N GLN A 130 9.57 -9.18 11.49
CA GLN A 130 8.59 -10.01 12.20
C GLN A 130 9.14 -11.40 12.51
N ARG A 131 9.80 -12.02 11.54
CA ARG A 131 10.42 -13.33 11.70
C ARG A 131 11.58 -13.33 12.73
N ALA A 132 12.29 -12.23 12.88
CA ALA A 132 13.35 -12.12 13.90
C ALA A 132 12.84 -12.32 15.33
N PHE A 133 11.54 -12.08 15.57
CA PHE A 133 10.90 -12.29 16.87
C PHE A 133 10.19 -13.63 17.01
N ILE A 134 9.91 -14.32 15.90
CA ILE A 134 9.09 -15.54 15.87
C ILE A 134 9.94 -16.77 15.58
N ASP A 135 10.94 -16.64 14.70
CA ASP A 135 11.86 -17.74 14.35
C ASP A 135 12.81 -18.05 15.51
N GLU A 136 13.62 -19.10 15.38
CA GLU A 136 14.58 -19.50 16.41
C GLU A 136 15.60 -18.39 16.71
N PRO A 137 16.01 -18.21 17.97
CA PRO A 137 16.92 -17.13 18.38
C PRO A 137 18.24 -17.08 17.60
N LYS A 138 18.73 -18.22 17.11
CA LYS A 138 19.98 -18.32 16.32
C LYS A 138 19.88 -17.53 14.99
N ASP A 139 18.68 -17.41 14.40
CA ASP A 139 18.46 -16.77 13.12
C ASP A 139 18.16 -15.25 13.24
N ARG A 140 17.92 -14.78 14.47
CA ARG A 140 17.49 -13.40 14.75
C ARG A 140 18.45 -12.36 14.16
N ALA A 141 19.75 -12.49 14.40
CA ALA A 141 20.73 -11.50 13.94
C ALA A 141 20.74 -11.38 12.40
N ALA A 142 20.71 -12.50 11.69
CA ALA A 142 20.67 -12.53 10.23
C ALA A 142 19.38 -11.94 9.68
N ARG A 143 18.24 -12.19 10.35
CA ARG A 143 16.95 -11.60 10.00
C ARG A 143 16.93 -10.08 10.16
N LEU A 144 17.44 -9.56 11.29
CA LEU A 144 17.52 -8.11 11.55
C LEU A 144 18.48 -7.43 10.57
N GLU A 145 19.62 -8.02 10.26
CA GLU A 145 20.54 -7.49 9.26
C GLU A 145 19.87 -7.42 7.88
N THR A 146 19.15 -8.46 7.49
CA THR A 146 18.40 -8.46 6.23
C THR A 146 17.29 -7.41 6.24
N ALA A 147 16.53 -7.27 7.33
CA ALA A 147 15.50 -6.25 7.47
C ALA A 147 16.09 -4.84 7.28
N LEU A 148 17.16 -4.52 8.00
CA LEU A 148 17.82 -3.20 7.92
C LEU A 148 18.37 -2.92 6.52
N ARG A 149 19.03 -3.88 5.89
CA ARG A 149 19.56 -3.76 4.53
C ARG A 149 18.45 -3.48 3.52
N GLN A 150 17.37 -4.28 3.57
CA GLN A 150 16.23 -4.13 2.65
C GLN A 150 15.47 -2.83 2.89
N GLY A 151 15.29 -2.41 4.13
CA GLY A 151 14.64 -1.14 4.47
C GLY A 151 15.43 0.07 3.96
N ARG A 152 16.75 0.09 4.13
CA ARG A 152 17.61 1.14 3.57
C ARG A 152 17.54 1.18 2.05
N HIS A 153 17.55 0.03 1.41
CA HIS A 153 17.45 -0.04 -0.05
C HIS A 153 16.09 0.45 -0.56
N ALA A 154 15.00 0.10 0.13
CA ALA A 154 13.67 0.56 -0.19
C ALA A 154 13.54 2.10 -0.17
N VAL A 155 14.05 2.74 0.89
CA VAL A 155 14.06 4.21 1.00
C VAL A 155 14.93 4.85 -0.07
N ALA A 156 16.08 4.23 -0.43
CA ALA A 156 16.94 4.73 -1.50
C ALA A 156 16.28 4.65 -2.89
N LEU A 157 15.36 3.71 -3.11
CA LEU A 157 14.59 3.58 -4.36
C LEU A 157 13.41 4.57 -4.43
N ASP A 158 12.78 4.88 -3.29
CA ASP A 158 11.68 5.85 -3.21
C ASP A 158 11.73 6.55 -1.84
N GLU A 159 12.31 7.74 -1.84
CA GLU A 159 12.48 8.58 -0.65
C GLU A 159 11.17 9.20 -0.15
N LEU A 160 10.10 9.16 -0.94
CA LEU A 160 8.79 9.73 -0.57
C LEU A 160 7.80 8.67 -0.09
N ASP A 161 8.09 7.38 -0.27
CA ASP A 161 7.16 6.33 0.15
C ASP A 161 7.16 6.12 1.66
N CYS A 162 6.04 6.49 2.31
CA CYS A 162 5.89 6.40 3.77
C CYS A 162 5.99 4.97 4.30
N PHE A 163 5.57 3.95 3.52
CA PHE A 163 5.69 2.55 3.94
C PHE A 163 7.16 2.10 4.00
N CYS A 164 7.99 2.53 3.04
CA CYS A 164 9.42 2.24 3.04
C CYS A 164 10.12 2.85 4.26
N HIS A 165 9.79 4.09 4.63
CA HIS A 165 10.28 4.72 5.85
C HIS A 165 9.80 4.01 7.13
N CYS A 166 8.52 3.62 7.18
CA CYS A 166 8.00 2.83 8.30
C CYS A 166 8.71 1.48 8.45
N ALA A 167 8.98 0.78 7.36
CA ALA A 167 9.68 -0.49 7.36
C ALA A 167 11.12 -0.33 7.88
N LEU A 168 11.84 0.69 7.40
CA LEU A 168 13.20 1.00 7.87
C LEU A 168 13.23 1.45 9.34
N GLY A 169 12.29 2.31 9.75
CA GLY A 169 12.26 2.82 11.12
C GLY A 169 11.94 1.76 12.19
N ARG A 170 11.44 0.60 11.77
CA ARG A 170 11.16 -0.55 12.64
C ARG A 170 12.30 -1.56 12.67
N ALA A 171 13.12 -1.62 11.61
CA ALA A 171 14.24 -2.54 11.45
C ALA A 171 15.47 -2.09 12.24
#